data_22b379a42816c021bfcde2bc6f5737a7
#
_entry.id   22b379a42816c021bfcde2bc6f5737a7
#
_cell.length_a   1.000
_cell.length_b   1.000
_cell.length_c   1.000
_cell.angle_alpha   90.00
_cell.angle_beta   90.00
_cell.angle_gamma   90.00
#
_symmetry.space_group_name_H-M   'P 1'
#
loop_
_entity.id
_entity.type
_entity.pdbx_description
1 polymer ?
#
loop_
_entity_poly.entity_id
_entity_poly.type
_entity_poly.pdbx_seq_one_letter_code
_entity_poly.pdbx_strand_id
1 'polypeptide(L)'
;MIAATSWVGAFLDLVIPAVCVGCGASGSPLCAACVHAGARPLTMRMPLPVVAYGWYTGPLRTALIRYKERGERDLAEPLAKLLEMALVRAFERAPPAGIVLVPVPSAQAVARERGGNHVLRLARKAGRALDLPVSPLLSLQWAVRDSAGLGAEQRGTNLAGAMTARRGPDGGRRSAVIVDDIVTTGTTVREAARALSEAGWQVSGAAVVVATPRGDPKMSSTGG
;
A
#
# COMPACT_ATOMS: atom_id res chain seq x y z
N MET A 1 13.19 -16.08 22.46
CA MET A 1 12.02 -17.00 22.35
C MET A 1 11.86 -17.36 20.88
N ILE A 2 12.24 -18.59 20.51
CA ILE A 2 12.15 -19.13 19.15
C ILE A 2 10.68 -19.42 18.90
N ALA A 3 10.06 -18.75 17.91
CA ALA A 3 8.69 -18.99 17.52
C ALA A 3 8.54 -20.44 17.06
N ALA A 4 7.67 -21.20 17.73
CA ALA A 4 7.31 -22.55 17.32
C ALA A 4 6.67 -22.51 15.94
N THR A 5 7.45 -22.76 14.90
CA THR A 5 6.96 -23.03 13.56
C THR A 5 6.10 -24.30 13.65
N SER A 6 4.81 -24.20 13.39
CA SER A 6 3.92 -25.35 13.37
C SER A 6 4.44 -26.37 12.37
N TRP A 7 4.81 -27.57 12.82
CA TRP A 7 5.27 -28.69 12.00
C TRP A 7 4.29 -29.06 10.88
N VAL A 8 3.00 -28.78 11.09
CA VAL A 8 1.93 -28.95 10.10
C VAL A 8 2.07 -27.95 8.96
N GLY A 9 2.45 -26.69 9.25
CA GLY A 9 2.72 -25.68 8.22
C GLY A 9 3.93 -26.04 7.38
N ALA A 10 5.03 -26.47 8.02
CA ALA A 10 6.25 -26.87 7.31
C ALA A 10 6.02 -28.12 6.43
N PHE A 11 5.19 -29.07 6.87
CA PHE A 11 4.85 -30.25 6.10
C PHE A 11 3.92 -29.90 4.90
N LEU A 12 2.96 -29.01 5.07
CA LEU A 12 2.10 -28.52 3.98
C LEU A 12 2.91 -27.74 2.93
N ASP A 13 3.86 -26.93 3.34
CA ASP A 13 4.77 -26.20 2.43
C ASP A 13 5.67 -27.15 1.62
N LEU A 14 5.95 -28.33 2.15
CA LEU A 14 6.72 -29.37 1.45
C LEU A 14 5.88 -30.10 0.40
N VAL A 15 4.57 -30.26 0.66
CA VAL A 15 3.65 -31.00 -0.22
C VAL A 15 3.01 -30.10 -1.30
N ILE A 16 2.81 -28.81 -1.00
CA ILE A 16 2.26 -27.83 -1.94
C ILE A 16 3.11 -26.55 -1.84
N PRO A 17 4.29 -26.51 -2.47
CA PRO A 17 5.16 -25.36 -2.41
C PRO A 17 4.46 -24.14 -3.02
N ALA A 18 4.61 -22.97 -2.36
CA ALA A 18 4.12 -21.71 -2.89
C ALA A 18 4.69 -21.48 -4.31
N VAL A 19 3.84 -21.07 -5.24
CA VAL A 19 4.21 -20.84 -6.63
C VAL A 19 4.19 -19.33 -6.88
N CYS A 20 5.28 -18.82 -7.48
CA CYS A 20 5.40 -17.40 -7.78
C CYS A 20 4.32 -16.94 -8.77
N VAL A 21 3.53 -15.95 -8.37
CA VAL A 21 2.44 -15.38 -9.18
C VAL A 21 2.93 -14.66 -10.46
N GLY A 22 4.24 -14.38 -10.53
CA GLY A 22 4.84 -13.71 -11.69
C GLY A 22 5.43 -14.67 -12.72
N CYS A 23 6.22 -15.66 -12.30
CA CYS A 23 6.95 -16.54 -13.22
C CYS A 23 6.64 -18.03 -13.06
N GLY A 24 5.83 -18.43 -12.08
CA GLY A 24 5.49 -19.82 -11.83
C GLY A 24 6.57 -20.63 -11.10
N ALA A 25 7.69 -20.04 -10.70
CA ALA A 25 8.72 -20.76 -9.95
C ALA A 25 8.23 -21.16 -8.55
N SER A 26 8.59 -22.35 -8.11
CA SER A 26 8.25 -22.85 -6.77
C SER A 26 9.08 -22.18 -5.68
N GLY A 27 8.56 -22.15 -4.44
CA GLY A 27 9.25 -21.75 -3.22
C GLY A 27 8.89 -20.38 -2.65
N SER A 28 8.20 -19.51 -3.40
CA SER A 28 7.76 -18.21 -2.90
C SER A 28 6.54 -17.70 -3.68
N PRO A 29 5.54 -17.06 -3.02
CA PRO A 29 4.39 -16.49 -3.72
C PRO A 29 4.77 -15.30 -4.61
N LEU A 30 5.90 -14.63 -4.36
CA LEU A 30 6.52 -13.65 -5.24
C LEU A 30 8.04 -13.73 -5.08
N CYS A 31 8.71 -14.37 -6.02
CA CYS A 31 10.15 -14.64 -5.94
C CYS A 31 11.00 -13.37 -6.14
N ALA A 32 12.25 -13.41 -5.66
CA ALA A 32 13.18 -12.29 -5.74
C ALA A 32 13.41 -11.82 -7.18
N ALA A 33 13.50 -12.74 -8.15
CA ALA A 33 13.66 -12.38 -9.56
C ALA A 33 12.50 -11.54 -10.09
N CYS A 34 11.25 -11.89 -9.75
CA CYS A 34 10.06 -11.11 -10.12
C CYS A 34 10.00 -9.77 -9.40
N VAL A 35 10.43 -9.71 -8.14
CA VAL A 35 10.57 -8.45 -7.40
C VAL A 35 11.57 -7.55 -8.10
N HIS A 36 12.78 -8.05 -8.40
CA HIS A 36 13.81 -7.27 -9.10
C HIS A 36 13.40 -6.81 -10.49
N ALA A 37 12.71 -7.65 -11.25
CA ALA A 37 12.18 -7.28 -12.57
C ALA A 37 11.20 -6.09 -12.52
N GLY A 38 10.41 -5.99 -11.44
CA GLY A 38 9.46 -4.90 -11.21
C GLY A 38 10.03 -3.70 -10.47
N ALA A 39 11.21 -3.85 -9.86
CA ALA A 39 11.81 -2.82 -9.03
C ALA A 39 12.27 -1.61 -9.87
N ARG A 40 11.64 -0.48 -9.65
CA ARG A 40 11.97 0.83 -10.19
C ARG A 40 11.64 1.89 -9.15
N PRO A 41 12.44 1.97 -8.06
CA PRO A 41 12.16 2.93 -7.00
C PRO A 41 12.11 4.35 -7.56
N LEU A 42 11.02 5.04 -7.31
CA LEU A 42 10.78 6.38 -7.84
C LEU A 42 10.19 7.28 -6.76
N THR A 43 10.55 8.56 -6.87
CA THR A 43 9.95 9.62 -6.06
C THR A 43 9.20 10.56 -6.99
N MET A 44 7.91 10.73 -6.71
CA MET A 44 7.04 11.63 -7.46
C MET A 44 6.76 12.86 -6.61
N ARG A 45 6.78 14.04 -7.23
CA ARG A 45 6.25 15.26 -6.63
C ARG A 45 4.81 15.43 -7.10
N MET A 46 3.90 15.06 -6.21
CA MET A 46 2.47 15.36 -6.28
C MET A 46 2.22 16.56 -5.35
N PRO A 47 1.08 16.78 -4.71
CA PRO A 47 1.01 17.86 -3.72
C PRO A 47 1.98 17.67 -2.54
N LEU A 48 2.46 16.43 -2.34
CA LEU A 48 3.48 16.04 -1.36
C LEU A 48 4.41 14.98 -1.99
N PRO A 49 5.61 14.73 -1.43
CA PRO A 49 6.48 13.65 -1.90
C PRO A 49 5.81 12.29 -1.75
N VAL A 50 5.80 11.50 -2.83
CA VAL A 50 5.28 10.13 -2.85
C VAL A 50 6.39 9.21 -3.34
N VAL A 51 6.77 8.24 -2.54
CA VAL A 51 7.76 7.23 -2.89
C VAL A 51 7.08 5.92 -3.22
N ALA A 52 7.36 5.35 -4.39
CA ALA A 52 6.94 4.02 -4.80
C ALA A 52 8.17 3.13 -5.01
N TYR A 53 8.01 1.82 -4.73
CA TYR A 53 9.06 0.85 -5.00
C TYR A 53 9.19 0.50 -6.48
N GLY A 54 8.10 0.48 -7.23
CA GLY A 54 8.11 0.15 -8.65
C GLY A 54 6.88 0.61 -9.41
N TRP A 55 6.80 0.17 -10.67
CA TRP A 55 5.65 0.44 -11.51
C TRP A 55 4.57 -0.65 -11.36
N TYR A 56 3.31 -0.26 -11.49
CA TYR A 56 2.16 -1.17 -11.51
C TYR A 56 2.09 -1.92 -12.85
N THR A 57 3.09 -2.76 -13.10
CA THR A 57 3.23 -3.56 -14.34
C THR A 57 3.77 -4.95 -14.00
N GLY A 58 3.68 -5.88 -14.94
CA GLY A 58 4.27 -7.22 -14.84
C GLY A 58 3.95 -7.96 -13.54
N PRO A 59 4.93 -8.63 -12.94
CA PRO A 59 4.75 -9.44 -11.74
C PRO A 59 4.17 -8.69 -10.53
N LEU A 60 4.53 -7.40 -10.35
CA LEU A 60 4.03 -6.59 -9.24
C LEU A 60 2.53 -6.28 -9.40
N ARG A 61 2.09 -6.02 -10.63
CA ARG A 61 0.66 -5.85 -10.93
C ARG A 61 -0.12 -7.13 -10.62
N THR A 62 0.37 -8.26 -11.09
CA THR A 62 -0.26 -9.57 -10.84
C THR A 62 -0.37 -9.85 -9.35
N ALA A 63 0.73 -9.66 -8.59
CA ALA A 63 0.76 -9.87 -7.15
C ALA A 63 -0.26 -8.99 -6.41
N LEU A 64 -0.34 -7.70 -6.75
CA LEU A 64 -1.29 -6.78 -6.11
C LEU A 64 -2.75 -7.10 -6.44
N ILE A 65 -3.07 -7.47 -7.68
CA ILE A 65 -4.43 -7.90 -8.06
C ILE A 65 -4.81 -9.16 -7.25
N ARG A 66 -3.95 -10.17 -7.22
CA ARG A 66 -4.24 -11.41 -6.47
C ARG A 66 -4.38 -11.16 -4.97
N TYR A 67 -3.50 -10.35 -4.40
CA TYR A 67 -3.60 -9.96 -3.00
C TYR A 67 -4.88 -9.18 -2.68
N LYS A 68 -5.22 -8.19 -3.52
CA LYS A 68 -6.31 -7.25 -3.28
C LYS A 68 -7.68 -7.83 -3.60
N GLU A 69 -7.79 -8.57 -4.70
CA GLU A 69 -9.07 -9.02 -5.25
C GLU A 69 -9.36 -10.48 -4.97
N ARG A 70 -8.33 -11.34 -4.89
CA ARG A 70 -8.49 -12.77 -4.59
C ARG A 70 -8.21 -13.12 -3.15
N GLY A 71 -7.74 -12.15 -2.33
CA GLY A 71 -7.50 -12.36 -0.92
C GLY A 71 -6.31 -13.27 -0.59
N GLU A 72 -5.37 -13.45 -1.53
CA GLU A 72 -4.18 -14.28 -1.34
C GLU A 72 -3.23 -13.67 -0.30
N ARG A 73 -3.40 -14.09 0.95
CA ARG A 73 -2.75 -13.48 2.12
C ARG A 73 -1.26 -13.76 2.24
N ASP A 74 -0.77 -14.81 1.62
CA ASP A 74 0.63 -15.18 1.51
C ASP A 74 1.45 -14.14 0.74
N LEU A 75 0.83 -13.39 -0.17
CA LEU A 75 1.44 -12.24 -0.84
C LEU A 75 1.65 -11.02 0.10
N ALA A 76 1.06 -11.01 1.29
CA ALA A 76 1.21 -9.88 2.21
C ALA A 76 2.65 -9.67 2.66
N GLU A 77 3.43 -10.73 2.85
CA GLU A 77 4.83 -10.62 3.28
C GLU A 77 5.72 -9.98 2.21
N PRO A 78 5.79 -10.51 0.98
CA PRO A 78 6.64 -9.89 -0.05
C PRO A 78 6.17 -8.48 -0.44
N LEU A 79 4.87 -8.20 -0.46
CA LEU A 79 4.36 -6.85 -0.73
C LEU A 79 4.66 -5.87 0.40
N ALA A 80 4.60 -6.30 1.66
CA ALA A 80 5.00 -5.47 2.79
C ALA A 80 6.50 -5.15 2.76
N LYS A 81 7.34 -6.09 2.30
CA LYS A 81 8.77 -5.84 2.11
C LYS A 81 9.04 -4.76 1.05
N LEU A 82 8.25 -4.71 -0.03
CA LEU A 82 8.34 -3.63 -1.02
C LEU A 82 7.94 -2.28 -0.42
N LEU A 83 6.88 -2.26 0.39
CA LEU A 83 6.46 -1.06 1.11
C LEU A 83 7.52 -0.60 2.12
N GLU A 84 8.14 -1.52 2.86
CA GLU A 84 9.27 -1.23 3.75
C GLU A 84 10.40 -0.52 2.99
N MET A 85 10.79 -1.04 1.82
CA MET A 85 11.82 -0.41 0.98
C MET A 85 11.42 0.98 0.48
N ALA A 86 10.14 1.19 0.16
CA ALA A 86 9.62 2.51 -0.19
C ALA A 86 9.70 3.49 1.01
N LEU A 87 9.38 3.02 2.22
CA LEU A 87 9.48 3.81 3.45
C LEU A 87 10.93 4.17 3.79
N VAL A 88 11.86 3.20 3.72
CA VAL A 88 13.29 3.45 3.94
C VAL A 88 13.79 4.55 3.00
N ARG A 89 13.41 4.47 1.72
CA ARG A 89 13.75 5.50 0.73
C ARG A 89 13.08 6.85 1.02
N ALA A 90 11.85 6.86 1.51
CA ALA A 90 11.13 8.09 1.84
C ALA A 90 11.79 8.88 2.98
N PHE A 91 12.44 8.18 3.89
CA PHE A 91 13.14 8.80 5.03
C PHE A 91 14.58 9.23 4.72
N GLU A 92 15.14 8.84 3.58
CA GLU A 92 16.50 9.15 3.09
C GLU A 92 17.64 8.89 4.10
N ARG A 93 17.45 9.20 5.38
CA ARG A 93 18.45 9.04 6.46
C ARG A 93 17.86 8.34 7.68
N ALA A 94 16.87 8.95 8.30
CA ALA A 94 16.18 8.42 9.47
C ALA A 94 14.73 8.92 9.49
N PRO A 95 13.78 8.12 10.01
CA PRO A 95 12.43 8.59 10.20
C PRO A 95 12.42 9.77 11.19
N PRO A 96 11.63 10.83 10.92
CA PRO A 96 11.47 11.92 11.87
C PRO A 96 10.94 11.40 13.21
N ALA A 97 11.39 12.00 14.33
CA ALA A 97 10.88 11.66 15.65
C ALA A 97 9.35 11.85 15.72
N GLY A 98 8.66 10.91 16.35
CA GLY A 98 7.21 10.94 16.51
C GLY A 98 6.41 10.68 15.22
N ILE A 99 7.04 10.05 14.21
CA ILE A 99 6.37 9.68 12.98
C ILE A 99 5.38 8.53 13.19
N VAL A 100 4.27 8.56 12.46
CA VAL A 100 3.24 7.52 12.45
C VAL A 100 2.91 7.12 11.00
N LEU A 101 2.80 5.84 10.73
CA LEU A 101 2.32 5.33 9.44
C LEU A 101 0.79 5.32 9.43
N VAL A 102 0.20 5.98 8.45
CA VAL A 102 -1.25 6.12 8.34
C VAL A 102 -1.74 5.43 7.07
N PRO A 103 -2.31 4.22 7.19
CA PRO A 103 -2.84 3.51 6.04
C PRO A 103 -4.11 4.17 5.51
N VAL A 104 -4.21 4.26 4.18
CA VAL A 104 -5.43 4.67 3.50
C VAL A 104 -6.55 3.65 3.78
N PRO A 105 -7.75 4.12 4.12
CA PRO A 105 -8.86 3.22 4.40
C PRO A 105 -9.43 2.60 3.13
N SER A 106 -9.78 1.31 3.18
CA SER A 106 -10.65 0.67 2.19
C SER A 106 -12.11 0.83 2.57
N ALA A 107 -13.01 0.89 1.59
CA ALA A 107 -14.45 0.87 1.88
C ALA A 107 -14.81 -0.35 2.74
N GLN A 108 -15.61 -0.17 3.80
CA GLN A 108 -15.87 -1.22 4.80
C GLN A 108 -16.49 -2.50 4.21
N ALA A 109 -17.39 -2.38 3.24
CA ALA A 109 -17.98 -3.51 2.54
C ALA A 109 -16.89 -4.33 1.83
N VAL A 110 -16.06 -3.67 1.02
CA VAL A 110 -14.93 -4.25 0.29
C VAL A 110 -13.88 -4.85 1.25
N ALA A 111 -13.63 -4.18 2.39
CA ALA A 111 -12.70 -4.69 3.39
C ALA A 111 -13.21 -5.98 4.05
N ARG A 112 -14.53 -6.11 4.31
CA ARG A 112 -15.12 -7.34 4.87
C ARG A 112 -15.06 -8.50 3.88
N GLU A 113 -15.44 -8.29 2.63
CA GLU A 113 -15.37 -9.32 1.57
C GLU A 113 -13.95 -9.85 1.36
N ARG A 114 -12.94 -8.98 1.50
CA ARG A 114 -11.51 -9.30 1.32
C ARG A 114 -10.81 -9.78 2.61
N GLY A 115 -11.57 -10.02 3.69
CA GLY A 115 -11.01 -10.47 4.98
C GLY A 115 -10.18 -9.42 5.70
N GLY A 116 -10.54 -8.14 5.59
CA GLY A 116 -9.93 -6.99 6.28
C GLY A 116 -9.25 -5.97 5.36
N ASN A 117 -8.85 -4.85 5.94
CA ASN A 117 -8.14 -3.80 5.21
C ASN A 117 -6.74 -4.28 4.79
N HIS A 118 -6.54 -4.48 3.48
CA HIS A 118 -5.29 -4.97 2.89
C HIS A 118 -4.13 -3.99 3.08
N VAL A 119 -4.35 -2.67 2.96
CA VAL A 119 -3.31 -1.65 3.16
C VAL A 119 -2.86 -1.62 4.63
N LEU A 120 -3.80 -1.68 5.58
CA LEU A 120 -3.47 -1.75 7.01
C LEU A 120 -2.61 -2.98 7.34
N ARG A 121 -2.87 -4.12 6.68
CA ARG A 121 -2.06 -5.33 6.87
C ARG A 121 -0.63 -5.14 6.38
N LEU A 122 -0.44 -4.55 5.19
CA LEU A 122 0.89 -4.21 4.68
C LEU A 122 1.61 -3.21 5.58
N ALA A 123 0.92 -2.13 5.97
CA ALA A 123 1.46 -1.11 6.85
C ALA A 123 1.93 -1.69 8.20
N ARG A 124 1.13 -2.59 8.81
CA ARG A 124 1.51 -3.23 10.08
C ARG A 124 2.74 -4.12 9.96
N LYS A 125 2.90 -4.85 8.85
CA LYS A 125 4.09 -5.67 8.61
C LYS A 125 5.32 -4.81 8.39
N ALA A 126 5.25 -3.82 7.49
CA ALA A 126 6.35 -2.89 7.24
C ALA A 126 6.70 -2.05 8.49
N GLY A 127 5.69 -1.58 9.23
CA GLY A 127 5.89 -0.83 10.47
C GLY A 127 6.61 -1.64 11.55
N ARG A 128 6.28 -2.93 11.71
CA ARG A 128 7.01 -3.83 12.63
C ARG A 128 8.47 -4.03 12.22
N ALA A 129 8.74 -4.18 10.93
CA ALA A 129 10.10 -4.39 10.43
C ALA A 129 10.99 -3.13 10.63
N LEU A 130 10.39 -1.94 10.64
CA LEU A 130 11.07 -0.65 10.80
C LEU A 130 10.94 -0.05 12.21
N ASP A 131 10.30 -0.74 13.14
CA ASP A 131 9.94 -0.23 14.49
C ASP A 131 9.17 1.10 14.44
N LEU A 132 8.23 1.21 13.48
CA LEU A 132 7.39 2.39 13.29
C LEU A 132 5.94 2.13 13.71
N PRO A 133 5.32 3.05 14.48
CA PRO A 133 3.92 2.93 14.86
C PRO A 133 3.00 3.08 13.66
N VAL A 134 1.95 2.25 13.63
CA VAL A 134 0.90 2.28 12.60
C VAL A 134 -0.43 2.62 13.25
N SER A 135 -1.09 3.66 12.76
CA SER A 135 -2.38 4.07 13.28
C SER A 135 -3.39 4.30 12.14
N PRO A 136 -4.54 3.60 12.13
CA PRO A 136 -5.63 3.84 11.18
C PRO A 136 -6.41 5.10 11.57
N LEU A 137 -5.83 6.26 11.28
CA LEU A 137 -6.40 7.57 11.62
C LEU A 137 -7.49 8.02 10.66
N LEU A 138 -7.45 7.54 9.43
CA LEU A 138 -8.37 7.93 8.36
C LEU A 138 -9.63 7.07 8.34
N SER A 139 -10.76 7.70 8.03
CA SER A 139 -12.05 7.05 7.81
C SER A 139 -12.71 7.62 6.55
N LEU A 140 -13.40 6.76 5.79
CA LEU A 140 -14.24 7.20 4.66
C LEU A 140 -15.61 7.64 5.18
N GLN A 141 -16.11 8.79 4.69
CA GLN A 141 -17.47 9.23 4.95
C GLN A 141 -18.49 8.37 4.18
N TRP A 142 -19.71 8.30 4.69
CA TRP A 142 -20.76 7.42 4.17
C TRP A 142 -21.13 7.67 2.70
N ALA A 143 -21.09 8.92 2.23
CA ALA A 143 -21.50 9.32 0.89
C ALA A 143 -20.68 8.72 -0.26
N VAL A 144 -19.48 8.20 0.01
CA VAL A 144 -18.58 7.59 -1.01
C VAL A 144 -18.85 6.09 -1.19
N ARG A 145 -19.71 5.49 -0.37
CA ARG A 145 -19.95 4.04 -0.32
C ARG A 145 -20.77 3.50 -1.49
N ASP A 146 -21.53 4.36 -2.18
CA ASP A 146 -22.44 3.95 -3.27
C ASP A 146 -21.87 4.13 -4.68
N SER A 147 -20.61 4.59 -4.81
CA SER A 147 -19.96 4.84 -6.10
C SER A 147 -19.25 3.62 -6.71
N ALA A 148 -19.61 2.41 -6.30
CA ALA A 148 -19.04 1.16 -6.84
C ALA A 148 -19.26 0.94 -8.34
N GLY A 149 -20.12 1.74 -9.00
CA GLY A 149 -20.40 1.69 -10.45
C GLY A 149 -19.78 2.79 -11.30
N LEU A 150 -19.05 3.74 -10.71
CA LEU A 150 -18.53 4.91 -11.43
C LEU A 150 -17.13 4.66 -12.02
N GLY A 151 -16.87 5.20 -13.22
CA GLY A 151 -15.57 5.13 -13.89
C GLY A 151 -14.43 5.78 -13.11
N ALA A 152 -13.17 5.50 -13.50
CA ALA A 152 -11.96 5.97 -12.78
C ALA A 152 -11.88 7.49 -12.66
N GLU A 153 -12.40 8.24 -13.61
CA GLU A 153 -12.40 9.71 -13.66
C GLU A 153 -13.44 10.31 -12.71
N GLN A 154 -14.61 9.70 -12.61
CA GLN A 154 -15.67 10.08 -11.67
C GLN A 154 -15.33 9.70 -10.23
N ARG A 155 -14.54 8.66 -10.00
CA ARG A 155 -13.99 8.33 -8.67
C ARG A 155 -13.03 9.40 -8.15
N GLY A 156 -12.33 10.11 -9.04
CA GLY A 156 -11.44 11.22 -8.69
C GLY A 156 -12.18 12.44 -8.13
N THR A 157 -13.28 12.82 -8.74
CA THR A 157 -14.11 13.98 -8.33
C THR A 157 -14.91 13.72 -7.05
N ASN A 158 -15.30 12.47 -6.80
CA ASN A 158 -16.07 12.09 -5.61
C ASN A 158 -15.21 11.88 -4.35
N LEU A 159 -13.87 11.97 -4.44
CA LEU A 159 -12.99 11.79 -3.28
C LEU A 159 -12.72 13.10 -2.51
N ALA A 160 -12.97 14.27 -3.08
CA ALA A 160 -12.78 15.53 -2.36
C ALA A 160 -13.77 15.63 -1.20
N GLY A 161 -13.28 15.77 0.04
CA GLY A 161 -14.10 15.75 1.25
C GLY A 161 -14.56 14.36 1.71
N ALA A 162 -14.14 13.30 1.02
CA ALA A 162 -14.58 11.94 1.30
C ALA A 162 -13.89 11.29 2.52
N MET A 163 -12.79 11.85 3.01
CA MET A 163 -12.06 11.34 4.16
C MET A 163 -12.13 12.29 5.34
N THR A 164 -12.20 11.71 6.53
CA THR A 164 -11.96 12.38 7.81
C THR A 164 -10.81 11.71 8.53
N ALA A 165 -10.14 12.46 9.40
CA ALA A 165 -9.07 11.93 10.23
C ALA A 165 -9.37 12.13 11.72
N ARG A 166 -8.86 11.22 12.56
CA ARG A 166 -8.86 11.38 14.00
C ARG A 166 -7.90 12.52 14.37
N ARG A 167 -8.33 13.35 15.31
CA ARG A 167 -7.57 14.50 15.77
C ARG A 167 -6.16 14.11 16.23
N GLY A 168 -5.19 14.92 15.86
CA GLY A 168 -3.83 14.83 16.37
C GLY A 168 -3.78 15.16 17.88
N PRO A 169 -2.74 14.73 18.58
CA PRO A 169 -2.58 15.06 19.99
C PRO A 169 -2.33 16.56 20.16
N ASP A 170 -2.94 17.13 21.18
CA ASP A 170 -2.73 18.53 21.55
C ASP A 170 -1.25 18.74 21.98
N GLY A 171 -0.63 19.80 21.46
CA GLY A 171 0.69 20.27 21.87
C GLY A 171 1.91 19.54 21.31
N GLY A 172 1.78 18.51 20.49
CA GLY A 172 2.91 17.78 19.90
C GLY A 172 2.86 17.73 18.37
N ARG A 173 3.94 18.16 17.69
CA ARG A 173 4.10 17.95 16.24
C ARG A 173 4.34 16.46 15.97
N ARG A 174 3.30 15.70 15.69
CA ARG A 174 3.44 14.34 15.18
C ARG A 174 3.37 14.36 13.67
N SER A 175 4.35 13.73 13.04
CA SER A 175 4.42 13.58 11.59
C SER A 175 3.69 12.32 11.15
N ALA A 176 2.89 12.45 10.11
CA ALA A 176 2.20 11.33 9.47
C ALA A 176 2.82 11.02 8.11
N VAL A 177 3.06 9.75 7.82
CA VAL A 177 3.35 9.25 6.47
C VAL A 177 2.17 8.43 6.01
N ILE A 178 1.56 8.84 4.90
CA ILE A 178 0.45 8.12 4.29
C ILE A 178 0.99 6.85 3.64
N VAL A 179 0.28 5.75 3.82
CA VAL A 179 0.63 4.45 3.23
C VAL A 179 -0.52 3.95 2.38
N ASP A 180 -0.22 3.54 1.14
CA ASP A 180 -1.18 2.92 0.22
C ASP A 180 -0.53 1.75 -0.55
N ASP A 181 -1.33 0.98 -1.27
CA ASP A 181 -0.83 -0.09 -2.13
C ASP A 181 -0.44 0.44 -3.52
N ILE A 182 -1.24 1.32 -4.11
CA ILE A 182 -1.05 1.83 -5.48
C ILE A 182 -1.35 3.32 -5.52
N VAL A 183 -0.46 4.09 -6.14
CA VAL A 183 -0.77 5.46 -6.54
C VAL A 183 -0.97 5.56 -8.05
N THR A 184 -2.08 6.18 -8.45
CA THR A 184 -2.44 6.47 -9.85
C THR A 184 -2.31 7.97 -10.12
N THR A 185 -3.39 8.72 -9.96
CA THR A 185 -3.44 10.18 -10.10
C THR A 185 -2.97 10.92 -8.85
N GLY A 186 -2.89 10.21 -7.70
CA GLY A 186 -2.60 10.79 -6.40
C GLY A 186 -3.79 11.45 -5.71
N THR A 187 -4.99 11.33 -6.26
CA THR A 187 -6.20 11.91 -5.66
C THR A 187 -6.45 11.36 -4.26
N THR A 188 -6.29 10.06 -4.06
CA THR A 188 -6.42 9.40 -2.75
C THR A 188 -5.41 9.95 -1.73
N VAL A 189 -4.14 10.07 -2.15
CA VAL A 189 -3.08 10.61 -1.30
C VAL A 189 -3.33 12.08 -0.95
N ARG A 190 -3.80 12.87 -1.91
CA ARG A 190 -4.16 14.29 -1.71
C ARG A 190 -5.29 14.44 -0.70
N GLU A 191 -6.33 13.63 -0.83
CA GLU A 191 -7.48 13.67 0.08
C GLU A 191 -7.11 13.19 1.49
N ALA A 192 -6.31 12.14 1.60
CA ALA A 192 -5.76 11.68 2.88
C ALA A 192 -4.92 12.77 3.56
N ALA A 193 -4.07 13.46 2.79
CA ALA A 193 -3.25 14.56 3.29
C ALA A 193 -4.11 15.74 3.76
N ARG A 194 -5.15 16.13 3.01
CA ARG A 194 -6.10 17.17 3.43
C ARG A 194 -6.74 16.81 4.77
N ALA A 195 -7.32 15.60 4.86
CA ALA A 195 -8.02 15.17 6.07
C ALA A 195 -7.10 15.14 7.29
N LEU A 196 -5.87 14.66 7.13
CA LEU A 196 -4.87 14.63 8.21
C LEU A 196 -4.44 16.04 8.63
N SER A 197 -4.19 16.94 7.66
CA SER A 197 -3.81 18.33 7.95
C SER A 197 -4.90 19.09 8.68
N GLU A 198 -6.16 18.94 8.30
CA GLU A 198 -7.31 19.53 8.99
C GLU A 198 -7.50 18.98 10.41
N ALA A 199 -7.08 17.73 10.64
CA ALA A 199 -7.07 17.12 11.97
C ALA A 199 -5.82 17.47 12.80
N GLY A 200 -4.95 18.37 12.33
CA GLY A 200 -3.77 18.85 13.05
C GLY A 200 -2.51 17.99 12.91
N TRP A 201 -2.46 17.07 11.93
CA TRP A 201 -1.25 16.27 11.65
C TRP A 201 -0.34 16.98 10.65
N GLN A 202 0.98 16.88 10.87
CA GLN A 202 1.97 17.27 9.87
C GLN A 202 2.20 16.11 8.91
N VAL A 203 1.79 16.24 7.64
CA VAL A 203 1.99 15.19 6.63
C VAL A 203 3.34 15.38 5.96
N SER A 204 4.25 14.42 6.16
CA SER A 204 5.62 14.47 5.61
C SER A 204 5.72 13.90 4.19
N GLY A 205 4.78 13.05 3.78
CA GLY A 205 4.78 12.40 2.47
C GLY A 205 3.92 11.15 2.43
N ALA A 206 4.10 10.36 1.37
CA ALA A 206 3.46 9.06 1.24
C ALA A 206 4.45 8.00 0.74
N ALA A 207 4.23 6.76 1.15
CA ALA A 207 4.92 5.59 0.64
C ALA A 207 3.89 4.56 0.11
N VAL A 208 4.15 4.04 -1.07
CA VAL A 208 3.26 3.08 -1.74
C VAL A 208 4.07 1.92 -2.31
N VAL A 209 3.43 0.76 -2.50
CA VAL A 209 4.11 -0.38 -3.11
C VAL A 209 4.47 -0.07 -4.55
N VAL A 210 3.51 0.43 -5.34
CA VAL A 210 3.71 0.73 -6.76
C VAL A 210 2.99 2.00 -7.21
N ALA A 211 3.45 2.56 -8.35
CA ALA A 211 2.79 3.65 -9.05
C ALA A 211 2.37 3.22 -10.46
N THR A 212 1.26 3.76 -10.96
CA THR A 212 0.94 3.60 -12.38
C THR A 212 1.80 4.56 -13.20
N PRO A 213 2.37 4.12 -14.34
CA PRO A 213 3.02 5.02 -15.28
C PRO A 213 2.02 6.11 -15.68
N ARG A 214 2.40 7.38 -15.58
CA ARG A 214 1.60 8.47 -16.18
C ARG A 214 1.76 8.32 -17.68
N GLY A 215 0.64 8.18 -18.38
CA GLY A 215 0.57 7.76 -19.76
C GLY A 215 1.57 8.44 -20.70
N ASP A 216 2.46 7.62 -21.21
CA ASP A 216 2.98 7.78 -22.55
C ASP A 216 1.99 6.99 -23.45
N PRO A 217 1.28 7.62 -24.39
CA PRO A 217 0.29 6.92 -25.21
C PRO A 217 0.88 5.82 -26.10
N LYS A 218 2.19 5.59 -26.06
CA LYS A 218 2.91 4.59 -26.88
C LYS A 218 3.08 3.20 -26.25
N MET A 219 2.64 2.96 -25.01
CA MET A 219 2.78 1.64 -24.39
C MET A 219 1.50 0.77 -24.38
N SER A 220 0.47 1.13 -25.14
CA SER A 220 -0.78 0.36 -25.21
C SER A 220 -0.87 -0.63 -26.39
N SER A 221 0.21 -0.81 -27.16
CA SER A 221 0.16 -1.68 -28.34
C SER A 221 1.42 -2.53 -28.52
N THR A 222 1.65 -3.47 -27.60
CA THR A 222 2.48 -4.66 -27.92
C THR A 222 2.09 -5.79 -26.97
N GLY A 223 1.14 -6.58 -27.44
CA GLY A 223 0.67 -7.79 -26.80
C GLY A 223 -0.23 -8.52 -27.78
N GLY A 224 0.37 -9.10 -28.83
CA GLY A 224 -0.21 -10.16 -29.60
C GLY A 224 0.15 -11.50 -28.95
#